data_cbe69f0ac28b038ae86347735acc3ac9
#
_entry.id   cbe69f0ac28b038ae86347735acc3ac9
#
_cell.length_a   1.000
_cell.length_b   1.000
_cell.length_c   1.000
_cell.angle_alpha   90.00
_cell.angle_beta   90.00
_cell.angle_gamma   90.00
#
_symmetry.space_group_name_H-M   'P 1'
#
loop_
_entity.id
_entity.type
_entity.pdbx_description
1 polymer ?
#
loop_
_entity_poly.entity_id
_entity_poly.type
_entity_poly.pdbx_seq_one_letter_code
_entity_poly.pdbx_strand_id
1 'polypeptide(L)'
;IHPKFKVHGTVTGRPSCEEPNLQQVPRDSSIRSIIDAPKGYILVEADLSQAELRVAAEMSQDKELKTCYLTGIDVHTRTVESIFGIDPKVMTKEQRKKGKAVNFGFVYGMGWKKFMDYARDNYGQVFSEKEAQNTRKGYFRLYSDLPEWHKTQRAFVRKHGYVRNLIGRKRRLYDALLPDNSDNRMAIAQAERNSINSPVQSLASDINLNAFIDICTKYPDNEIVRPCGTI
;
A
#
# COMPACT_ATOMS: atom_id res chain seq x y z
N ILE A 1 -17.99 14.17 19.41
CA ILE A 1 -18.06 13.38 18.17
C ILE A 1 -17.56 11.97 18.49
N HIS A 2 -18.37 10.95 18.21
CA HIS A 2 -18.04 9.55 18.50
C HIS A 2 -18.12 8.73 17.21
N PRO A 3 -16.98 8.54 16.52
CA PRO A 3 -16.94 7.78 15.28
C PRO A 3 -17.17 6.29 15.54
N LYS A 4 -17.71 5.59 14.56
CA LYS A 4 -17.88 4.14 14.62
C LYS A 4 -16.72 3.45 13.87
N PHE A 5 -15.85 2.78 14.61
CA PHE A 5 -14.79 1.94 14.03
C PHE A 5 -15.29 0.51 13.83
N LYS A 6 -15.05 -0.04 12.63
CA LYS A 6 -15.37 -1.42 12.27
C LYS A 6 -14.08 -2.17 11.96
N VAL A 7 -13.67 -3.10 12.82
CA VAL A 7 -12.46 -3.91 12.63
C VAL A 7 -12.57 -4.90 11.45
N HIS A 8 -13.79 -5.16 10.97
CA HIS A 8 -14.06 -6.08 9.86
C HIS A 8 -14.75 -5.38 8.68
N GLY A 9 -14.66 -4.06 8.59
CA GLY A 9 -15.36 -3.26 7.58
C GLY A 9 -14.78 -3.34 6.17
N THR A 10 -13.58 -3.93 5.99
CA THR A 10 -12.95 -4.07 4.68
C THR A 10 -12.55 -5.51 4.37
N VAL A 11 -12.50 -5.85 3.10
CA VAL A 11 -12.11 -7.19 2.63
C VAL A 11 -10.62 -7.53 2.82
N THR A 12 -9.79 -6.52 3.12
CA THR A 12 -8.35 -6.68 3.39
C THR A 12 -8.05 -6.74 4.88
N GLY A 13 -9.06 -6.58 5.75
CA GLY A 13 -8.87 -6.55 7.21
C GLY A 13 -8.43 -5.19 7.75
N ARG A 14 -8.31 -4.15 6.91
CA ARG A 14 -8.12 -2.78 7.42
C ARG A 14 -9.37 -2.34 8.17
N PRO A 15 -9.25 -1.73 9.35
CA PRO A 15 -10.38 -1.09 10.00
C PRO A 15 -11.01 -0.03 9.09
N SER A 16 -12.29 0.16 9.20
CA SER A 16 -13.00 1.28 8.58
C SER A 16 -13.65 2.14 9.64
N CYS A 17 -13.89 3.39 9.32
CA CYS A 17 -14.49 4.37 10.21
C CYS A 17 -15.64 5.07 9.50
N GLU A 18 -16.76 5.29 10.23
CA GLU A 18 -17.94 5.98 9.73
C GLU A 18 -18.59 6.83 10.83
N GLU A 19 -19.42 7.77 10.46
CA GLU A 19 -20.29 8.59 11.32
C GLU A 19 -19.57 9.35 12.47
N PRO A 20 -18.59 10.23 12.17
CA PRO A 20 -17.94 10.55 10.92
C PRO A 20 -16.74 9.67 10.62
N ASN A 21 -16.27 9.66 9.35
CA ASN A 21 -15.06 8.95 8.98
C ASN A 21 -13.80 9.74 9.35
N LEU A 22 -13.24 9.50 10.53
CA LEU A 22 -12.02 10.15 11.00
C LEU A 22 -10.75 9.69 10.27
N GLN A 23 -10.79 8.57 9.53
CA GLN A 23 -9.66 8.12 8.71
C GLN A 23 -9.46 8.97 7.45
N GLN A 24 -10.43 9.82 7.11
CA GLN A 24 -10.39 10.70 5.93
C GLN A 24 -10.39 12.19 6.30
N VAL A 25 -9.94 12.55 7.50
CA VAL A 25 -9.80 13.95 7.87
C VAL A 25 -8.83 14.64 6.90
N PRO A 26 -9.24 15.74 6.25
CA PRO A 26 -8.38 16.49 5.36
C PRO A 26 -7.06 16.87 6.01
N ARG A 27 -5.98 16.93 5.22
CA ARG A 27 -4.65 17.32 5.73
C ARG A 27 -4.52 18.81 6.05
N ASP A 28 -5.58 19.57 5.85
CA ASP A 28 -5.62 20.99 6.19
C ASP A 28 -5.41 21.17 7.69
N SER A 29 -4.48 22.04 8.07
CA SER A 29 -4.11 22.30 9.46
C SER A 29 -5.27 22.91 10.26
N SER A 30 -6.14 23.69 9.61
CA SER A 30 -7.30 24.32 10.29
C SER A 30 -8.33 23.27 10.73
N ILE A 31 -8.50 22.20 9.95
CA ILE A 31 -9.41 21.11 10.29
C ILE A 31 -8.76 20.16 11.30
N ARG A 32 -7.47 19.84 11.13
CA ARG A 32 -6.77 18.95 12.07
C ARG A 32 -6.59 19.57 13.44
N SER A 33 -6.48 20.89 13.55
CA SER A 33 -6.33 21.61 14.83
C SER A 33 -7.55 21.52 15.76
N ILE A 34 -8.72 21.08 15.26
CA ILE A 34 -9.88 20.80 16.12
C ILE A 34 -9.77 19.47 16.87
N ILE A 35 -8.83 18.61 16.46
CA ILE A 35 -8.55 17.34 17.15
C ILE A 35 -7.42 17.59 18.12
N ASP A 36 -7.77 17.70 19.40
CA ASP A 36 -6.83 18.04 20.46
C ASP A 36 -6.87 17.00 21.59
N ALA A 37 -5.79 16.98 22.37
CA ALA A 37 -5.70 16.12 23.54
C ALA A 37 -6.37 16.79 24.76
N PRO A 38 -6.98 16.02 25.68
CA PRO A 38 -7.44 16.56 26.95
C PRO A 38 -6.29 17.21 27.74
N LYS A 39 -6.62 18.15 28.61
CA LYS A 39 -5.61 18.82 29.45
C LYS A 39 -4.73 17.81 30.21
N GLY A 40 -3.43 17.95 30.10
CA GLY A 40 -2.45 17.04 30.71
C GLY A 40 -2.05 15.86 29.83
N TYR A 41 -2.59 15.76 28.59
CA TYR A 41 -2.24 14.74 27.63
C TYR A 41 -1.66 15.36 26.36
N ILE A 42 -0.99 14.54 25.57
CA ILE A 42 -0.54 14.86 24.21
C ILE A 42 -1.05 13.79 23.25
N LEU A 43 -1.32 14.17 22.00
CA LEU A 43 -1.57 13.22 20.92
C LEU A 43 -0.25 12.73 20.35
N VAL A 44 -0.12 11.41 20.22
CA VAL A 44 1.03 10.76 19.57
C VAL A 44 0.52 9.99 18.37
N GLU A 45 1.04 10.34 17.19
CA GLU A 45 0.81 9.60 15.94
C GLU A 45 2.07 8.79 15.60
N ALA A 46 1.90 7.50 15.36
CA ALA A 46 2.98 6.61 14.92
C ALA A 46 2.56 5.93 13.62
N ASP A 47 3.34 6.10 12.55
CA ASP A 47 3.10 5.52 11.23
C ASP A 47 4.17 4.49 10.87
N LEU A 48 3.72 3.36 10.31
CA LEU A 48 4.61 2.33 9.79
C LEU A 48 5.15 2.76 8.41
N SER A 49 6.37 3.26 8.41
CA SER A 49 7.00 3.77 7.18
C SER A 49 6.97 2.74 6.05
N GLN A 50 6.22 3.06 4.97
CA GLN A 50 6.15 2.29 3.73
C GLN A 50 5.73 0.82 3.94
N ALA A 51 4.85 0.54 4.90
CA ALA A 51 4.47 -0.83 5.29
C ALA A 51 4.13 -1.73 4.10
N GLU A 52 3.30 -1.27 3.16
CA GLU A 52 2.91 -2.06 1.99
C GLU A 52 4.08 -2.40 1.07
N LEU A 53 5.02 -1.48 0.84
CA LEU A 53 6.20 -1.75 0.01
C LEU A 53 7.17 -2.72 0.69
N ARG A 54 7.31 -2.65 2.03
CA ARG A 54 8.09 -3.63 2.81
C ARG A 54 7.47 -5.02 2.73
N VAL A 55 6.15 -5.10 2.86
CA VAL A 55 5.42 -6.36 2.70
C VAL A 55 5.55 -6.90 1.27
N ALA A 56 5.44 -6.04 0.26
CA ALA A 56 5.64 -6.44 -1.14
C ALA A 56 7.06 -6.97 -1.39
N ALA A 57 8.09 -6.34 -0.81
CA ALA A 57 9.47 -6.81 -0.87
C ALA A 57 9.63 -8.22 -0.27
N GLU A 58 9.00 -8.46 0.89
CA GLU A 58 9.05 -9.77 1.54
C GLU A 58 8.25 -10.83 0.79
N MET A 59 7.08 -10.51 0.29
CA MET A 59 6.25 -11.47 -0.44
C MET A 59 6.78 -11.82 -1.84
N SER A 60 7.35 -10.84 -2.54
CA SER A 60 7.93 -11.05 -3.87
C SER A 60 9.35 -11.63 -3.82
N GLN A 61 10.03 -11.51 -2.67
CA GLN A 61 11.46 -11.79 -2.52
C GLN A 61 12.35 -10.98 -3.49
N ASP A 62 11.85 -9.82 -3.93
CA ASP A 62 12.60 -8.96 -4.85
C ASP A 62 13.88 -8.45 -4.17
N LYS A 63 15.01 -8.76 -4.79
CA LYS A 63 16.34 -8.52 -4.22
C LYS A 63 16.63 -7.05 -4.03
N GLU A 64 16.28 -6.21 -5.00
CA GLU A 64 16.54 -4.77 -4.94
C GLU A 64 15.67 -4.09 -3.88
N LEU A 65 14.36 -4.41 -3.82
CA LEU A 65 13.47 -3.92 -2.77
C LEU A 65 13.97 -4.33 -1.38
N LYS A 66 14.33 -5.59 -1.20
CA LYS A 66 14.87 -6.09 0.09
C LYS A 66 16.16 -5.38 0.45
N THR A 67 17.08 -5.21 -0.51
CA THR A 67 18.33 -4.47 -0.29
C THR A 67 18.07 -3.05 0.18
N CYS A 68 17.16 -2.31 -0.47
CA CYS A 68 16.80 -0.95 -0.05
C CYS A 68 16.40 -0.91 1.44
N TYR A 69 15.54 -1.82 1.87
CA TYR A 69 15.07 -1.83 3.25
C TYR A 69 16.09 -2.33 4.28
N LEU A 70 16.94 -3.28 3.92
CA LEU A 70 18.01 -3.81 4.79
C LEU A 70 19.15 -2.81 4.98
N THR A 71 19.45 -2.01 3.95
CA THR A 71 20.54 -1.02 3.98
C THR A 71 20.08 0.40 4.34
N GLY A 72 18.77 0.62 4.54
CA GLY A 72 18.21 1.94 4.85
C GLY A 72 18.13 2.89 3.65
N ILE A 73 18.30 2.41 2.44
CA ILE A 73 18.14 3.21 1.21
C ILE A 73 16.65 3.51 1.00
N ASP A 74 16.32 4.79 0.79
CA ASP A 74 14.94 5.17 0.48
C ASP A 74 14.52 4.66 -0.90
N VAL A 75 13.52 3.79 -0.93
CA VAL A 75 13.06 3.11 -2.15
C VAL A 75 12.54 4.10 -3.22
N HIS A 76 11.97 5.24 -2.82
CA HIS A 76 11.48 6.23 -3.76
C HIS A 76 12.64 6.98 -4.43
N THR A 77 13.66 7.31 -3.66
CA THR A 77 14.92 7.89 -4.14
C THR A 77 15.63 6.93 -5.08
N ARG A 78 15.77 5.66 -4.69
CA ARG A 78 16.38 4.61 -5.52
C ARG A 78 15.67 4.43 -6.86
N THR A 79 14.33 4.47 -6.86
CA THR A 79 13.52 4.39 -8.07
C THR A 79 13.79 5.55 -9.02
N VAL A 80 13.85 6.78 -8.48
CA VAL A 80 14.13 8.00 -9.29
C VAL A 80 15.55 7.97 -9.85
N GLU A 81 16.53 7.63 -9.04
CA GLU A 81 17.93 7.47 -9.47
C GLU A 81 18.03 6.50 -10.63
N SER A 82 17.49 5.28 -10.47
CA SER A 82 17.63 4.22 -11.47
C SER A 82 16.86 4.49 -12.77
N ILE A 83 15.66 5.06 -12.70
CA ILE A 83 14.79 5.22 -13.87
C ILE A 83 15.04 6.55 -14.60
N PHE A 84 15.31 7.62 -13.85
CA PHE A 84 15.42 8.97 -14.40
C PHE A 84 16.85 9.52 -14.36
N GLY A 85 17.83 8.78 -13.79
CA GLY A 85 19.23 9.19 -13.73
C GLY A 85 19.50 10.40 -12.83
N ILE A 86 18.66 10.64 -11.83
CA ILE A 86 18.80 11.80 -10.93
C ILE A 86 19.63 11.40 -9.71
N ASP A 87 20.73 12.13 -9.48
CA ASP A 87 21.59 11.90 -8.32
C ASP A 87 20.81 12.13 -7.01
N PRO A 88 20.79 11.15 -6.08
CA PRO A 88 20.15 11.28 -4.77
C PRO A 88 20.57 12.53 -3.97
N LYS A 89 21.82 12.98 -4.10
CA LYS A 89 22.36 14.13 -3.37
C LYS A 89 21.74 15.45 -3.75
N VAL A 90 21.24 15.58 -4.98
CA VAL A 90 20.62 16.82 -5.49
C VAL A 90 19.13 16.66 -5.79
N MET A 91 18.56 15.53 -5.40
CA MET A 91 17.15 15.20 -5.65
C MET A 91 16.20 16.11 -4.86
N THR A 92 15.28 16.74 -5.56
CA THR A 92 14.24 17.57 -4.96
C THR A 92 13.10 16.74 -4.37
N LYS A 93 12.31 17.36 -3.48
CA LYS A 93 11.10 16.71 -2.92
C LYS A 93 10.09 16.32 -4.01
N GLU A 94 9.95 17.15 -5.06
CA GLU A 94 9.03 16.85 -6.18
C GLU A 94 9.55 15.68 -7.03
N GLN A 95 10.84 15.57 -7.25
CA GLN A 95 11.42 14.42 -7.94
C GLN A 95 11.23 13.13 -7.12
N ARG A 96 11.44 13.17 -5.80
CA ARG A 96 11.17 12.04 -4.92
C ARG A 96 9.67 11.67 -4.91
N LYS A 97 8.76 12.66 -4.99
CA LYS A 97 7.32 12.45 -5.12
C LYS A 97 6.95 11.71 -6.40
N LYS A 98 7.68 11.99 -7.51
CA LYS A 98 7.58 11.23 -8.76
C LYS A 98 7.93 9.75 -8.54
N GLY A 99 9.00 9.45 -7.80
CA GLY A 99 9.37 8.09 -7.39
C GLY A 99 8.29 7.41 -6.56
N LYS A 100 7.66 8.16 -5.66
CA LYS A 100 6.52 7.65 -4.86
C LYS A 100 5.35 7.24 -5.75
N ALA A 101 4.97 8.07 -6.73
CA ALA A 101 3.93 7.76 -7.70
C ALA A 101 4.26 6.48 -8.50
N VAL A 102 5.51 6.34 -8.95
CA VAL A 102 5.99 5.18 -9.71
C VAL A 102 5.90 3.90 -8.88
N ASN A 103 6.40 3.91 -7.64
CA ASN A 103 6.37 2.74 -6.77
C ASN A 103 4.94 2.27 -6.49
N PHE A 104 4.06 3.16 -6.02
CA PHE A 104 2.68 2.79 -5.70
C PHE A 104 1.83 2.48 -6.94
N GLY A 105 2.18 3.04 -8.09
CA GLY A 105 1.53 2.69 -9.35
C GLY A 105 1.88 1.28 -9.82
N PHE A 106 3.15 0.89 -9.77
CA PHE A 106 3.58 -0.34 -10.43
C PHE A 106 3.77 -1.55 -9.51
N VAL A 107 3.91 -1.36 -8.20
CA VAL A 107 4.09 -2.48 -7.25
C VAL A 107 2.95 -3.51 -7.34
N TYR A 108 1.73 -3.05 -7.67
CA TYR A 108 0.55 -3.91 -7.87
C TYR A 108 0.28 -4.27 -9.33
N GLY A 109 1.23 -4.01 -10.23
CA GLY A 109 1.13 -4.39 -11.63
C GLY A 109 0.23 -3.49 -12.49
N MET A 110 0.03 -2.23 -12.10
CA MET A 110 -0.77 -1.28 -12.87
C MET A 110 -0.23 -1.13 -14.30
N GLY A 111 -1.14 -1.04 -15.29
CA GLY A 111 -0.78 -0.74 -16.68
C GLY A 111 -0.40 0.73 -16.84
N TRP A 112 0.46 1.03 -17.81
CA TRP A 112 0.99 2.38 -18.04
C TRP A 112 -0.11 3.43 -18.35
N LYS A 113 -1.18 3.07 -19.03
CA LYS A 113 -2.31 3.97 -19.30
C LYS A 113 -2.97 4.44 -18.01
N LYS A 114 -3.36 3.49 -17.15
CA LYS A 114 -3.95 3.81 -15.85
C LYS A 114 -2.97 4.54 -14.92
N PHE A 115 -1.69 4.24 -15.04
CA PHE A 115 -0.65 4.91 -14.27
C PHE A 115 -0.58 6.42 -14.56
N MET A 116 -0.79 6.85 -15.81
CA MET A 116 -0.78 8.27 -16.16
C MET A 116 -1.85 9.05 -15.38
N ASP A 117 -3.09 8.54 -15.35
CA ASP A 117 -4.18 9.14 -14.57
C ASP A 117 -3.89 9.09 -13.07
N TYR A 118 -3.47 7.94 -12.57
CA TYR A 118 -3.11 7.76 -11.17
C TYR A 118 -2.01 8.72 -10.70
N ALA A 119 -0.95 8.89 -11.47
CA ALA A 119 0.16 9.78 -11.14
C ALA A 119 -0.26 11.26 -11.14
N ARG A 120 -1.09 11.65 -12.12
CA ARG A 120 -1.65 13.01 -12.20
C ARG A 120 -2.57 13.30 -11.01
N ASP A 121 -3.55 12.43 -10.79
CA ASP A 121 -4.66 12.70 -9.86
C ASP A 121 -4.21 12.59 -8.38
N ASN A 122 -3.27 11.68 -8.07
CA ASN A 122 -2.83 11.46 -6.67
C ASN A 122 -1.51 12.17 -6.32
N TYR A 123 -0.69 12.51 -7.31
CA TYR A 123 0.64 13.06 -7.06
C TYR A 123 0.93 14.36 -7.83
N GLY A 124 0.02 14.80 -8.71
CA GLY A 124 0.26 15.96 -9.58
C GLY A 124 1.38 15.73 -10.59
N GLN A 125 1.71 14.47 -10.91
CA GLN A 125 2.80 14.11 -11.81
C GLN A 125 2.26 13.75 -13.19
N VAL A 126 2.63 14.50 -14.20
CA VAL A 126 2.20 14.29 -15.58
C VAL A 126 3.26 13.50 -16.34
N PHE A 127 2.83 12.48 -17.07
CA PHE A 127 3.66 11.65 -17.94
C PHE A 127 3.05 11.60 -19.33
N SER A 128 3.87 11.71 -20.37
CA SER A 128 3.49 11.33 -21.73
C SER A 128 3.38 9.79 -21.83
N GLU A 129 2.68 9.29 -22.85
CA GLU A 129 2.57 7.85 -23.07
C GLU A 129 3.93 7.14 -23.15
N LYS A 130 4.87 7.74 -23.92
CA LYS A 130 6.23 7.21 -24.07
C LYS A 130 6.99 7.16 -22.75
N GLU A 131 6.86 8.22 -21.94
CA GLU A 131 7.48 8.27 -20.61
C GLU A 131 6.87 7.22 -19.68
N ALA A 132 5.55 7.11 -19.63
CA ALA A 132 4.86 6.12 -18.79
C ALA A 132 5.25 4.69 -19.16
N GLN A 133 5.34 4.37 -20.46
CA GLN A 133 5.81 3.08 -20.95
C GLN A 133 7.25 2.80 -20.55
N ASN A 134 8.15 3.77 -20.76
CA ASN A 134 9.57 3.65 -20.40
C ASN A 134 9.76 3.55 -18.89
N THR A 135 9.03 4.34 -18.12
CA THR A 135 9.04 4.30 -16.65
C THR A 135 8.62 2.91 -16.16
N ARG A 136 7.54 2.35 -16.72
CA ARG A 136 7.10 0.99 -16.37
C ARG A 136 8.15 -0.07 -16.72
N LYS A 137 8.78 0.02 -17.89
CA LYS A 137 9.86 -0.89 -18.28
C LYS A 137 11.07 -0.76 -17.32
N GLY A 138 11.47 0.47 -17.00
CA GLY A 138 12.55 0.75 -16.07
C GLY A 138 12.25 0.21 -14.66
N TYR A 139 11.01 0.38 -14.19
CA TYR A 139 10.56 -0.12 -12.90
C TYR A 139 10.72 -1.63 -12.75
N PHE A 140 10.20 -2.39 -13.72
CA PHE A 140 10.29 -3.86 -13.70
C PHE A 140 11.66 -4.41 -14.12
N ARG A 141 12.55 -3.57 -14.62
CA ARG A 141 13.98 -3.91 -14.76
C ARG A 141 14.72 -3.75 -13.43
N LEU A 142 14.41 -2.70 -12.68
CA LEU A 142 14.99 -2.44 -11.36
C LEU A 142 14.51 -3.48 -10.35
N TYR A 143 13.20 -3.71 -10.27
CA TYR A 143 12.55 -4.67 -9.38
C TYR A 143 12.15 -5.90 -10.18
N SER A 144 13.16 -6.71 -10.53
CA SER A 144 13.05 -7.76 -11.55
C SER A 144 12.29 -9.00 -11.10
N ASP A 145 12.13 -9.22 -9.80
CA ASP A 145 11.42 -10.38 -9.27
C ASP A 145 9.91 -10.13 -9.13
N LEU A 146 9.48 -8.85 -9.11
CA LEU A 146 8.05 -8.49 -9.03
C LEU A 146 7.19 -9.08 -10.18
N PRO A 147 7.60 -9.05 -11.47
CA PRO A 147 6.80 -9.61 -12.55
C PRO A 147 6.51 -11.10 -12.39
N GLU A 148 7.49 -11.90 -11.95
CA GLU A 148 7.29 -13.34 -11.74
C GLU A 148 6.41 -13.61 -10.54
N TRP A 149 6.56 -12.84 -9.46
CA TRP A 149 5.65 -12.91 -8.32
C TRP A 149 4.21 -12.56 -8.74
N HIS A 150 4.00 -11.51 -9.53
CA HIS A 150 2.67 -11.18 -10.06
C HIS A 150 2.07 -12.33 -10.88
N LYS A 151 2.87 -12.95 -11.73
CA LYS A 151 2.45 -14.11 -12.54
C LYS A 151 2.06 -15.28 -11.65
N THR A 152 2.86 -15.58 -10.64
CA THR A 152 2.60 -16.65 -9.69
C THR A 152 1.29 -16.42 -8.91
N GLN A 153 1.05 -15.18 -8.43
CA GLN A 153 -0.18 -14.83 -7.73
C GLN A 153 -1.43 -14.98 -8.62
N ARG A 154 -1.35 -14.55 -9.88
CA ARG A 154 -2.44 -14.73 -10.86
C ARG A 154 -2.69 -16.20 -11.16
N ALA A 155 -1.64 -16.97 -11.42
CA ALA A 155 -1.79 -18.41 -11.66
C ALA A 155 -2.39 -19.13 -10.45
N PHE A 156 -1.95 -18.77 -9.25
CA PHE A 156 -2.47 -19.36 -8.01
C PHE A 156 -3.97 -19.06 -7.83
N VAL A 157 -4.40 -17.81 -7.99
CA VAL A 157 -5.82 -17.45 -7.82
C VAL A 157 -6.70 -18.08 -8.90
N ARG A 158 -6.21 -18.16 -10.15
CA ARG A 158 -6.91 -18.85 -11.26
C ARG A 158 -7.11 -20.34 -10.99
N LYS A 159 -6.21 -20.97 -10.25
CA LYS A 159 -6.30 -22.38 -9.87
C LYS A 159 -7.15 -22.62 -8.64
N HIS A 160 -7.09 -21.74 -7.63
CA HIS A 160 -7.60 -22.02 -6.29
C HIS A 160 -8.77 -21.13 -5.85
N GLY A 161 -9.05 -20.01 -6.54
CA GLY A 161 -10.12 -19.07 -6.20
C GLY A 161 -9.88 -18.27 -4.92
N TYR A 162 -8.65 -18.23 -4.40
CA TYR A 162 -8.30 -17.44 -3.23
C TYR A 162 -6.80 -17.08 -3.22
N VAL A 163 -6.45 -16.14 -2.34
CA VAL A 163 -5.07 -15.82 -1.97
C VAL A 163 -4.92 -15.80 -0.45
N ARG A 164 -3.67 -15.86 0.02
CA ARG A 164 -3.31 -15.74 1.45
C ARG A 164 -2.17 -14.76 1.63
N ASN A 165 -2.15 -14.06 2.77
CA ASN A 165 -0.97 -13.37 3.23
C ASN A 165 -0.05 -14.32 4.03
N LEU A 166 1.11 -13.83 4.49
CA LEU A 166 2.13 -14.67 5.15
C LEU A 166 1.69 -15.23 6.51
N ILE A 167 0.71 -14.61 7.18
CA ILE A 167 0.16 -15.11 8.44
C ILE A 167 -1.11 -15.95 8.26
N GLY A 168 -1.45 -16.28 7.00
CA GLY A 168 -2.53 -17.19 6.67
C GLY A 168 -3.91 -16.57 6.46
N ARG A 169 -4.08 -15.23 6.59
CA ARG A 169 -5.35 -14.57 6.27
C ARG A 169 -5.73 -14.82 4.82
N LYS A 170 -6.91 -15.37 4.61
CA LYS A 170 -7.40 -15.82 3.30
C LYS A 170 -8.45 -14.86 2.75
N ARG A 171 -8.27 -14.44 1.50
CA ARG A 171 -9.29 -13.74 0.70
C ARG A 171 -9.76 -14.64 -0.44
N ARG A 172 -11.08 -14.88 -0.50
CA ARG A 172 -11.71 -15.61 -1.59
C ARG A 172 -11.97 -14.68 -2.78
N LEU A 173 -11.66 -15.16 -3.98
CA LEU A 173 -11.74 -14.43 -5.25
C LEU A 173 -12.30 -15.40 -6.32
N TYR A 174 -13.52 -15.87 -6.08
CA TYR A 174 -14.14 -16.91 -6.91
C TYR A 174 -14.33 -16.50 -8.36
N ASP A 175 -14.43 -15.20 -8.66
CA ASP A 175 -14.47 -14.70 -10.04
C ASP A 175 -13.25 -15.12 -10.85
N ALA A 176 -12.12 -15.42 -10.20
CA ALA A 176 -10.94 -15.96 -10.85
C ALA A 176 -11.16 -17.37 -11.44
N LEU A 177 -12.16 -18.12 -10.97
CA LEU A 177 -12.49 -19.47 -11.43
C LEU A 177 -13.49 -19.48 -12.58
N LEU A 178 -14.05 -18.33 -12.96
CA LEU A 178 -15.00 -18.22 -14.05
C LEU A 178 -14.36 -18.67 -15.38
N PRO A 179 -15.17 -19.25 -16.30
CA PRO A 179 -14.72 -19.57 -17.64
C PRO A 179 -14.14 -18.34 -18.37
N ASP A 180 -13.03 -18.52 -19.08
CA ASP A 180 -12.38 -17.44 -19.82
C ASP A 180 -13.15 -17.15 -21.12
N ASN A 181 -14.07 -16.19 -21.06
CA ASN A 181 -14.86 -15.71 -22.18
C ASN A 181 -15.03 -14.18 -22.08
N SER A 182 -15.70 -13.58 -23.10
CA SER A 182 -15.92 -12.13 -23.17
C SER A 182 -16.63 -11.57 -21.94
N ASP A 183 -17.63 -12.29 -21.45
CA ASP A 183 -18.52 -11.81 -20.39
C ASP A 183 -17.82 -11.78 -19.02
N ASN A 184 -16.93 -12.73 -18.78
CA ASN A 184 -16.21 -12.89 -17.53
C ASN A 184 -14.87 -12.15 -17.48
N ARG A 185 -14.36 -11.66 -18.60
CA ARG A 185 -13.02 -11.05 -18.71
C ARG A 185 -12.75 -9.96 -17.68
N MET A 186 -13.72 -9.09 -17.45
CA MET A 186 -13.55 -7.98 -16.48
C MET A 186 -13.50 -8.48 -15.04
N ALA A 187 -14.35 -9.41 -14.68
CA ALA A 187 -14.42 -10.02 -13.35
C ALA A 187 -13.11 -10.79 -13.05
N ILE A 188 -12.67 -11.62 -13.99
CA ILE A 188 -11.40 -12.35 -13.90
C ILE A 188 -10.22 -11.39 -13.72
N ALA A 189 -10.10 -10.39 -14.58
CA ALA A 189 -9.03 -9.40 -14.50
C ALA A 189 -9.05 -8.62 -13.18
N GLN A 190 -10.23 -8.35 -12.61
CA GLN A 190 -10.34 -7.72 -11.30
C GLN A 190 -9.88 -8.68 -10.18
N ALA A 191 -10.28 -9.95 -10.23
CA ALA A 191 -9.83 -10.98 -9.28
C ALA A 191 -8.31 -11.17 -9.33
N GLU A 192 -7.71 -11.17 -10.51
CA GLU A 192 -6.26 -11.24 -10.70
C GLU A 192 -5.53 -10.00 -10.14
N ARG A 193 -6.05 -8.79 -10.32
CA ARG A 193 -5.51 -7.58 -9.67
C ARG A 193 -5.60 -7.67 -8.15
N ASN A 194 -6.74 -8.12 -7.65
CA ASN A 194 -6.97 -8.32 -6.23
C ASN A 194 -6.05 -9.39 -5.63
N SER A 195 -5.62 -10.39 -6.41
CA SER A 195 -4.71 -11.45 -5.95
C SER A 195 -3.32 -10.93 -5.60
N ILE A 196 -2.89 -9.85 -6.26
CA ILE A 196 -1.60 -9.20 -5.98
C ILE A 196 -1.75 -8.23 -4.81
N ASN A 197 -2.79 -7.39 -4.82
CA ASN A 197 -2.96 -6.32 -3.84
C ASN A 197 -3.38 -6.83 -2.46
N SER A 198 -4.33 -7.78 -2.40
CA SER A 198 -4.94 -8.19 -1.13
C SER A 198 -3.99 -8.79 -0.11
N PRO A 199 -3.06 -9.69 -0.48
CA PRO A 199 -2.11 -10.25 0.49
C PRO A 199 -1.20 -9.17 1.10
N VAL A 200 -0.77 -8.19 0.29
CA VAL A 200 0.09 -7.10 0.75
C VAL A 200 -0.65 -6.18 1.71
N GLN A 201 -1.82 -5.68 1.30
CA GLN A 201 -2.61 -4.78 2.15
C GLN A 201 -3.08 -5.45 3.43
N SER A 202 -3.50 -6.71 3.36
CA SER A 202 -3.97 -7.41 4.55
C SER A 202 -2.83 -7.68 5.54
N LEU A 203 -1.63 -8.04 5.07
CA LEU A 203 -0.51 -8.25 5.98
C LEU A 203 -0.05 -6.94 6.62
N ALA A 204 0.03 -5.85 5.85
CA ALA A 204 0.34 -4.54 6.41
C ALA A 204 -0.68 -4.11 7.48
N SER A 205 -1.96 -4.38 7.25
CA SER A 205 -3.02 -4.14 8.25
C SER A 205 -2.88 -5.02 9.48
N ASP A 206 -2.63 -6.31 9.30
CA ASP A 206 -2.46 -7.25 10.42
C ASP A 206 -1.26 -6.88 11.30
N ILE A 207 -0.15 -6.42 10.70
CA ILE A 207 1.01 -5.92 11.43
C ILE A 207 0.65 -4.67 12.25
N ASN A 208 -0.07 -3.73 11.65
CA ASN A 208 -0.50 -2.51 12.34
C ASN A 208 -1.47 -2.80 13.50
N LEU A 209 -2.43 -3.70 13.28
CA LEU A 209 -3.38 -4.11 14.32
C LEU A 209 -2.68 -4.84 15.47
N ASN A 210 -1.72 -5.73 15.18
CA ASN A 210 -0.96 -6.40 16.21
C ASN A 210 -0.14 -5.42 17.05
N ALA A 211 0.52 -4.45 16.42
CA ALA A 211 1.23 -3.40 17.14
C ALA A 211 0.29 -2.58 18.05
N PHE A 212 -0.92 -2.28 17.58
CA PHE A 212 -1.92 -1.60 18.39
C PHE A 212 -2.40 -2.44 19.58
N ILE A 213 -2.63 -3.74 19.37
CA ILE A 213 -2.99 -4.69 20.44
C ILE A 213 -1.87 -4.80 21.46
N ASP A 214 -0.62 -4.86 21.04
CA ASP A 214 0.54 -4.90 21.95
C ASP A 214 0.62 -3.65 22.82
N ILE A 215 0.34 -2.47 22.26
CA ILE A 215 0.25 -1.21 23.04
C ILE A 215 -0.88 -1.30 24.06
N CYS A 216 -2.08 -1.71 23.65
CA CYS A 216 -3.23 -1.85 24.54
C CYS A 216 -2.97 -2.85 25.68
N THR A 217 -2.28 -3.95 25.37
CA THR A 217 -1.93 -4.98 26.35
C THR A 217 -0.86 -4.51 27.35
N LYS A 218 0.11 -3.74 26.83
CA LYS A 218 1.20 -3.21 27.66
C LYS A 218 0.73 -2.12 28.64
N TYR A 219 -0.30 -1.37 28.27
CA TYR A 219 -0.83 -0.25 29.06
C TYR A 219 -2.34 -0.42 29.32
N PRO A 220 -2.75 -1.46 30.09
CA PRO A 220 -4.16 -1.80 30.26
C PRO A 220 -4.96 -0.75 31.06
N ASP A 221 -4.32 -0.06 32.00
CA ASP A 221 -5.00 0.88 32.92
C ASP A 221 -5.22 2.27 32.30
N ASN A 222 -4.72 2.50 31.07
CA ASN A 222 -4.90 3.76 30.35
C ASN A 222 -4.51 5.06 31.10
N GLU A 223 -3.68 4.96 32.14
CA GLU A 223 -3.26 6.14 32.91
C GLU A 223 -2.20 6.94 32.18
N ILE A 224 -1.22 6.26 31.56
CA ILE A 224 -0.09 6.89 30.87
C ILE A 224 -0.35 6.94 29.36
N VAL A 225 -0.84 5.85 28.77
CA VAL A 225 -1.14 5.73 27.35
C VAL A 225 -2.61 5.38 27.16
N ARG A 226 -3.32 6.18 26.37
CA ARG A 226 -4.73 5.93 25.99
C ARG A 226 -4.81 5.65 24.50
N PRO A 227 -4.81 4.38 24.07
CA PRO A 227 -4.93 4.07 22.65
C PRO A 227 -6.27 4.55 22.10
N CYS A 228 -6.22 5.41 21.06
CA CYS A 228 -7.42 6.04 20.49
C CYS A 228 -7.94 5.31 19.26
N GLY A 229 -7.06 4.66 18.51
CA GLY A 229 -7.43 3.94 17.29
C GLY A 229 -6.25 3.74 16.34
N THR A 230 -6.53 3.06 15.24
CA THR A 230 -5.59 2.88 14.12
C THR A 230 -6.21 3.40 12.84
N ILE A 231 -5.43 4.04 12.00
CA ILE A 231 -5.84 4.69 10.75
C ILE A 231 -5.31 3.91 9.55
#